data_920ad6d1f2603fdb82bec6adcfa5b4a3
#
_entry.id   920ad6d1f2603fdb82bec6adcfa5b4a3
#
_cell.length_a   1.000
_cell.length_b   1.000
_cell.length_c   1.000
_cell.angle_alpha   90.00
_cell.angle_beta   90.00
_cell.angle_gamma   90.00
#
_symmetry.space_group_name_H-M   'P 1'
#
loop_
_entity.id
_entity.type
_entity.pdbx_description
1 polymer ?
#
loop_
_entity_poly.entity_id
_entity_poly.type
_entity_poly.pdbx_seq_one_letter_code
_entity_poly.pdbx_strand_id
1 'polypeptide(L)'
;MGCSRREFLKGSVAAGALALVSPGCSRAKGIADENFEPAYLKLHRQGKLKKRAEELWEVLKECTLCPRKSRKNRLAGETDVCGLTDGFKVHSAGPHFGEERPLVGSYGSGTIFFSNCNLLCVFCQNWEIAHRGDGSPVSHKTLARTMLRLQKMGCHNINLVTPTHVVPHIVRALQIAIPGGLKLPLVYNTGGYDSLETIQKLDGIVDIYMPDFKFQDPEMANRYTKEAKDYPQAAAAAIKEMHRQVGELKLGKGGVALRGLILRHLVMPENLAGTDRFVKWVAKELSPDTYVNIMGQYRPEHMAHKYPKIARRITRDEFHQAIKWAKAAGLKRLD
;
A
#
# COMPACT_ATOMS: atom_id res chain seq x y z
N MET A 1 37.46 12.84 -0.94
CA MET A 1 38.27 12.14 -1.94
C MET A 1 37.48 10.91 -2.39
N GLY A 2 36.97 10.93 -3.61
CA GLY A 2 36.06 9.88 -4.11
C GLY A 2 36.86 8.76 -4.75
N CYS A 3 36.57 7.52 -4.34
CA CYS A 3 37.11 6.33 -4.94
C CYS A 3 36.23 5.91 -6.12
N SER A 4 36.82 5.87 -7.33
CA SER A 4 36.15 5.56 -8.59
C SER A 4 35.98 4.05 -8.76
N ARG A 5 34.85 3.62 -9.31
CA ARG A 5 34.46 2.23 -9.61
C ARG A 5 35.39 1.47 -10.58
N ARG A 6 36.47 2.07 -11.07
CA ARG A 6 37.40 1.48 -12.07
C ARG A 6 38.67 0.85 -11.49
N GLU A 7 38.95 1.01 -10.21
CA GLU A 7 40.22 0.50 -9.62
C GLU A 7 40.09 -0.84 -8.88
N PHE A 8 38.93 -1.46 -8.85
CA PHE A 8 38.70 -2.72 -8.14
C PHE A 8 38.95 -3.98 -8.98
N LEU A 9 39.43 -3.86 -10.22
CA LEU A 9 39.58 -4.99 -11.16
C LEU A 9 41.02 -5.27 -11.61
N LYS A 10 42.05 -4.90 -10.84
CA LYS A 10 43.43 -5.34 -11.15
C LYS A 10 44.17 -5.69 -9.86
N GLY A 11 44.38 -6.97 -9.61
CA GLY A 11 45.31 -7.41 -8.57
C GLY A 11 45.20 -8.87 -8.16
N SER A 12 45.90 -9.71 -8.92
CA SER A 12 46.74 -10.85 -8.45
C SER A 12 46.11 -12.18 -8.03
N VAL A 13 46.37 -13.14 -8.86
CA VAL A 13 46.41 -14.58 -8.59
C VAL A 13 47.56 -14.89 -7.61
N ALA A 14 47.21 -15.53 -6.48
CA ALA A 14 48.17 -16.33 -5.70
C ALA A 14 47.45 -17.56 -5.15
N ALA A 15 48.02 -18.71 -5.44
CA ALA A 15 47.55 -20.04 -5.05
C ALA A 15 47.83 -20.32 -3.56
N GLY A 16 46.92 -21.07 -2.91
CA GLY A 16 47.31 -21.82 -1.73
C GLY A 16 46.19 -21.98 -0.66
N ALA A 17 45.85 -23.24 -0.44
CA ALA A 17 45.11 -23.84 0.66
C ALA A 17 43.60 -24.00 0.49
N LEU A 18 43.17 -25.22 0.10
CA LEU A 18 41.85 -25.76 0.29
C LEU A 18 41.53 -25.86 1.79
N ALA A 19 40.78 -24.93 2.28
CA ALA A 19 39.97 -25.12 3.51
C ALA A 19 38.56 -25.46 3.04
N LEU A 20 38.14 -26.69 3.28
CA LEU A 20 36.74 -27.14 3.12
C LEU A 20 35.87 -26.35 4.14
N VAL A 21 35.42 -25.18 3.72
CA VAL A 21 34.34 -24.47 4.42
C VAL A 21 33.04 -25.09 3.91
N SER A 22 32.42 -25.93 4.73
CA SER A 22 31.03 -26.34 4.55
C SER A 22 30.18 -25.10 4.28
N PRO A 23 29.32 -25.10 3.24
CA PRO A 23 28.37 -24.02 3.08
C PRO A 23 27.31 -24.16 4.18
N GLY A 24 27.59 -23.60 5.34
CA GLY A 24 26.55 -23.27 6.29
C GLY A 24 25.61 -22.30 5.62
N CYS A 25 24.54 -22.84 5.03
CA CYS A 25 23.40 -22.07 4.57
C CYS A 25 22.79 -21.40 5.82
N SER A 26 23.33 -20.24 6.21
CA SER A 26 22.69 -19.38 7.18
C SER A 26 21.36 -18.96 6.53
N ARG A 27 20.30 -19.71 6.87
CA ARG A 27 18.92 -19.24 6.65
C ARG A 27 18.88 -17.82 7.20
N ALA A 28 18.75 -16.84 6.34
CA ALA A 28 18.37 -15.50 6.75
C ALA A 28 17.06 -15.66 7.54
N LYS A 29 17.18 -15.65 8.86
CA LYS A 29 16.04 -15.56 9.77
C LYS A 29 15.50 -14.15 9.58
N GLY A 30 14.57 -13.97 8.67
CA GLY A 30 13.69 -12.81 8.70
C GLY A 30 13.14 -12.77 10.13
N ILE A 31 13.22 -11.62 10.78
CA ILE A 31 12.72 -11.39 12.14
C ILE A 31 11.19 -11.29 12.04
N ALA A 32 10.53 -12.37 11.61
CA ALA A 32 9.11 -12.56 11.89
C ALA A 32 9.02 -12.79 13.39
N ASP A 33 8.18 -12.05 14.08
CA ASP A 33 7.85 -12.35 15.47
C ASP A 33 7.31 -13.79 15.48
N GLU A 34 8.02 -14.70 16.14
CA GLU A 34 7.73 -16.14 16.11
C GLU A 34 6.29 -16.46 16.59
N ASN A 35 5.67 -15.53 17.32
CA ASN A 35 4.32 -15.63 17.86
C ASN A 35 3.26 -14.92 16.98
N PHE A 36 3.64 -14.24 15.90
CA PHE A 36 2.68 -13.57 15.03
C PHE A 36 2.14 -14.51 13.95
N GLU A 37 0.83 -14.61 13.88
CA GLU A 37 0.13 -15.31 12.82
C GLU A 37 -0.68 -14.31 11.98
N PRO A 38 -0.43 -14.21 10.65
CA PRO A 38 -1.26 -13.41 9.77
C PRO A 38 -2.72 -13.82 9.76
N ALA A 39 -3.62 -12.85 9.72
CA ALA A 39 -5.06 -13.05 9.85
C ALA A 39 -5.63 -14.02 8.79
N TYR A 40 -5.13 -13.95 7.55
CA TYR A 40 -5.57 -14.79 6.44
C TYR A 40 -5.32 -16.30 6.66
N LEU A 41 -4.35 -16.68 7.50
CA LEU A 41 -4.08 -18.11 7.81
C LEU A 41 -5.23 -18.72 8.61
N LYS A 42 -5.79 -17.97 9.57
CA LYS A 42 -6.96 -18.40 10.33
C LYS A 42 -8.18 -18.60 9.42
N LEU A 43 -8.46 -17.63 8.52
CA LEU A 43 -9.55 -17.76 7.56
C LEU A 43 -9.35 -18.94 6.60
N HIS A 44 -8.11 -19.19 6.18
CA HIS A 44 -7.78 -20.32 5.31
C HIS A 44 -8.09 -21.65 5.99
N ARG A 45 -7.62 -21.87 7.23
CA ARG A 45 -7.90 -23.10 7.99
C ARG A 45 -9.39 -23.33 8.23
N GLN A 46 -10.18 -22.26 8.34
CA GLN A 46 -11.63 -22.33 8.49
C GLN A 46 -12.38 -22.55 7.17
N GLY A 47 -11.69 -22.63 6.03
CA GLY A 47 -12.32 -22.68 4.71
C GLY A 47 -12.98 -21.38 4.24
N LYS A 48 -13.01 -20.35 5.09
CA LYS A 48 -13.69 -19.09 4.82
C LYS A 48 -12.99 -18.24 3.75
N LEU A 49 -11.66 -18.36 3.62
CA LEU A 49 -10.90 -17.61 2.60
C LEU A 49 -11.33 -18.00 1.18
N LYS A 50 -11.63 -19.29 0.93
CA LYS A 50 -12.13 -19.76 -0.37
C LYS A 50 -13.47 -19.10 -0.71
N LYS A 51 -14.43 -19.14 0.21
CA LYS A 51 -15.73 -18.50 0.03
C LYS A 51 -15.59 -16.99 -0.25
N ARG A 52 -14.71 -16.30 0.51
CA ARG A 52 -14.45 -14.88 0.33
C ARG A 52 -13.84 -14.55 -1.04
N ALA A 53 -12.95 -15.42 -1.55
CA ALA A 53 -12.37 -15.27 -2.89
C ALA A 53 -13.43 -15.45 -3.99
N GLU A 54 -14.37 -16.36 -3.82
CA GLU A 54 -15.50 -16.56 -4.72
C GLU A 54 -16.43 -15.35 -4.70
N GLU A 55 -16.84 -14.88 -3.53
CA GLU A 55 -17.68 -13.68 -3.37
C GLU A 55 -17.04 -12.43 -4.00
N LEU A 56 -15.75 -12.21 -3.80
CA LEU A 56 -15.04 -11.09 -4.40
C LEU A 56 -14.91 -11.22 -5.92
N TRP A 57 -14.79 -12.44 -6.43
CA TRP A 57 -14.73 -12.68 -7.86
C TRP A 57 -16.08 -12.39 -8.56
N GLU A 58 -17.18 -12.75 -7.91
CA GLU A 58 -18.52 -12.47 -8.43
C GLU A 58 -18.80 -10.97 -8.58
N VAL A 59 -18.16 -10.12 -7.73
CA VAL A 59 -18.25 -8.66 -7.85
C VAL A 59 -17.76 -8.15 -9.21
N LEU A 60 -16.90 -8.90 -9.92
CA LEU A 60 -16.41 -8.51 -11.24
C LEU A 60 -17.48 -8.61 -12.34
N LYS A 61 -18.58 -9.32 -12.11
CA LYS A 61 -19.71 -9.38 -13.05
C LYS A 61 -20.53 -8.07 -13.07
N GLU A 62 -20.54 -7.37 -11.95
CA GLU A 62 -21.14 -6.05 -11.79
C GLU A 62 -20.24 -5.25 -10.82
N CYS A 63 -19.17 -4.64 -11.36
CA CYS A 63 -18.06 -4.14 -10.57
C CYS A 63 -18.45 -3.01 -9.61
N THR A 64 -18.31 -3.28 -8.31
CA THR A 64 -18.54 -2.35 -7.20
C THR A 64 -17.36 -2.30 -6.20
N LEU A 65 -16.15 -2.68 -6.65
CA LEU A 65 -14.95 -2.74 -5.81
C LEU A 65 -14.54 -1.38 -5.22
N CYS A 66 -14.90 -0.29 -5.88
CA CYS A 66 -14.62 1.07 -5.43
C CYS A 66 -15.89 1.94 -5.49
N PRO A 67 -15.88 3.15 -4.90
CA PRO A 67 -17.05 4.04 -4.86
C PRO A 67 -17.58 4.47 -6.23
N ARG A 68 -16.79 4.34 -7.30
CA ARG A 68 -17.27 4.60 -8.67
C ARG A 68 -18.44 3.71 -9.07
N LYS A 69 -18.54 2.50 -8.50
CA LYS A 69 -19.63 1.53 -8.75
C LYS A 69 -20.01 1.47 -10.24
N SER A 70 -19.00 1.26 -11.10
CA SER A 70 -19.16 1.29 -12.56
C SER A 70 -20.17 0.28 -13.09
N ARG A 71 -20.43 -0.78 -12.33
CA ARG A 71 -21.33 -1.90 -12.68
C ARG A 71 -20.97 -2.60 -14.00
N LYS A 72 -19.74 -2.37 -14.49
CA LYS A 72 -19.21 -3.05 -15.67
C LYS A 72 -18.98 -4.52 -15.40
N ASN A 73 -19.33 -5.36 -16.37
CA ASN A 73 -18.98 -6.78 -16.35
C ASN A 73 -17.55 -6.98 -16.85
N ARG A 74 -16.62 -6.92 -15.92
CA ARG A 74 -15.18 -7.07 -16.22
C ARG A 74 -14.84 -8.47 -16.77
N LEU A 75 -15.60 -9.51 -16.38
CA LEU A 75 -15.42 -10.87 -16.88
C LEU A 75 -15.87 -11.02 -18.35
N ALA A 76 -16.74 -10.13 -18.84
CA ALA A 76 -17.11 -10.02 -20.24
C ALA A 76 -16.25 -9.05 -21.07
N GLY A 77 -15.12 -8.57 -20.48
CA GLY A 77 -14.19 -7.66 -21.16
C GLY A 77 -14.57 -6.19 -21.08
N GLU A 78 -15.61 -5.82 -20.29
CA GLU A 78 -15.94 -4.42 -20.07
C GLU A 78 -14.97 -3.75 -19.10
N THR A 79 -14.75 -2.45 -19.28
CA THR A 79 -13.86 -1.65 -18.44
C THR A 79 -14.43 -0.27 -18.14
N ASP A 80 -13.84 0.42 -17.16
CA ASP A 80 -14.17 1.78 -16.79
C ASP A 80 -12.87 2.53 -16.40
N VAL A 81 -12.97 3.57 -15.58
CA VAL A 81 -11.87 4.48 -15.18
C VAL A 81 -10.58 3.76 -14.81
N CYS A 82 -10.66 2.63 -14.10
CA CYS A 82 -9.47 1.86 -13.74
C CYS A 82 -8.83 1.07 -14.89
N GLY A 83 -9.45 1.03 -16.08
CA GLY A 83 -8.90 0.42 -17.28
C GLY A 83 -8.70 -1.10 -17.25
N LEU A 84 -9.25 -1.81 -16.26
CA LEU A 84 -9.09 -3.26 -16.14
C LEU A 84 -10.34 -4.04 -16.56
N THR A 85 -10.11 -5.15 -17.24
CA THR A 85 -11.07 -6.21 -17.52
C THR A 85 -10.92 -7.35 -16.49
N ASP A 86 -10.94 -8.60 -16.90
CA ASP A 86 -10.78 -9.80 -16.09
C ASP A 86 -9.33 -10.08 -15.67
N GLY A 87 -8.36 -9.40 -16.29
CA GLY A 87 -6.93 -9.52 -16.00
C GLY A 87 -6.40 -8.40 -15.10
N PHE A 88 -5.13 -8.50 -14.75
CA PHE A 88 -4.42 -7.47 -14.01
C PHE A 88 -2.92 -7.47 -14.38
N LYS A 89 -2.25 -6.35 -14.10
CA LYS A 89 -0.83 -6.17 -14.37
C LYS A 89 -0.06 -5.84 -13.10
N VAL A 90 1.19 -6.25 -13.06
CA VAL A 90 2.17 -5.84 -12.06
C VAL A 90 3.30 -5.09 -12.78
N HIS A 91 3.60 -3.88 -12.30
CA HIS A 91 4.71 -3.10 -12.82
C HIS A 91 6.05 -3.62 -12.27
N SER A 92 6.15 -3.74 -10.96
CA SER A 92 7.38 -4.18 -10.29
C SER A 92 7.08 -4.84 -8.95
N ALA A 93 8.03 -5.67 -8.48
CA ALA A 93 7.99 -6.26 -7.15
C ALA A 93 9.40 -6.48 -6.62
N GLY A 94 9.67 -6.00 -5.39
CA GLY A 94 10.97 -6.12 -4.74
C GLY A 94 10.95 -5.61 -3.29
N PRO A 95 12.05 -5.82 -2.53
CA PRO A 95 12.27 -5.14 -1.28
C PRO A 95 12.34 -3.62 -1.51
N HIS A 96 11.55 -2.85 -0.76
CA HIS A 96 11.48 -1.39 -0.86
C HIS A 96 11.80 -0.76 0.49
N PHE A 97 12.63 0.29 0.47
CA PHE A 97 13.15 0.95 1.67
C PHE A 97 12.64 2.39 1.84
N GLY A 98 11.76 2.83 0.97
CA GLY A 98 11.14 4.16 1.00
C GLY A 98 9.73 4.20 1.60
N GLU A 99 9.27 3.12 2.23
CA GLU A 99 8.00 3.08 2.95
C GLU A 99 8.16 3.60 4.38
N GLU A 100 7.09 3.67 5.15
CA GLU A 100 7.09 4.05 6.55
C GLU A 100 8.00 3.13 7.39
N ARG A 101 8.75 3.71 8.33
CA ARG A 101 9.76 2.99 9.14
C ARG A 101 9.28 1.66 9.72
N PRO A 102 8.03 1.56 10.26
CA PRO A 102 7.55 0.29 10.79
C PRO A 102 7.38 -0.81 9.73
N LEU A 103 7.31 -0.50 8.44
CA LEU A 103 7.19 -1.49 7.37
C LEU A 103 8.54 -1.96 6.84
N VAL A 104 9.56 -1.10 6.94
CA VAL A 104 10.85 -1.29 6.25
C VAL A 104 11.79 -2.23 7.02
N GLY A 105 11.96 -2.02 8.32
CA GLY A 105 12.91 -2.76 9.12
C GLY A 105 14.29 -2.90 8.46
N SER A 106 14.97 -4.04 8.66
CA SER A 106 16.31 -4.29 8.10
C SER A 106 16.30 -4.84 6.67
N TYR A 107 15.21 -5.48 6.23
CA TYR A 107 15.16 -6.20 4.95
C TYR A 107 14.14 -5.61 3.95
N GLY A 108 13.55 -4.49 4.30
CA GLY A 108 12.60 -3.76 3.46
C GLY A 108 11.17 -4.31 3.50
N SER A 109 10.25 -3.50 2.99
CA SER A 109 8.87 -3.87 2.70
C SER A 109 8.82 -4.64 1.39
N GLY A 110 8.18 -5.80 1.35
CA GLY A 110 8.03 -6.63 0.14
C GLY A 110 6.94 -6.05 -0.77
N THR A 111 7.30 -5.02 -1.51
CA THR A 111 6.35 -4.16 -2.23
C THR A 111 6.03 -4.71 -3.62
N ILE A 112 4.74 -4.76 -3.96
CA ILE A 112 4.19 -5.16 -5.26
C ILE A 112 3.37 -4.00 -5.81
N PHE A 113 3.82 -3.35 -6.89
CA PHE A 113 3.12 -2.26 -7.55
C PHE A 113 2.17 -2.81 -8.61
N PHE A 114 0.86 -2.66 -8.38
CA PHE A 114 -0.15 -2.96 -9.38
C PHE A 114 -0.31 -1.80 -10.35
N SER A 115 -0.49 -2.12 -11.63
CA SER A 115 -0.75 -1.13 -12.67
C SER A 115 -2.20 -0.66 -12.64
N ASN A 116 -2.41 0.54 -13.19
CA ASN A 116 -3.69 1.23 -13.19
C ASN A 116 -4.11 1.77 -11.81
N CYS A 117 -5.15 2.58 -11.77
CA CYS A 117 -5.68 3.17 -10.54
C CYS A 117 -7.13 3.61 -10.73
N ASN A 118 -7.95 3.50 -9.71
CA ASN A 118 -9.33 3.97 -9.73
C ASN A 118 -9.49 5.47 -9.39
N LEU A 119 -8.43 6.15 -8.92
CA LEU A 119 -8.48 7.54 -8.47
C LEU A 119 -7.88 8.52 -9.48
N LEU A 120 -6.78 8.18 -10.15
CA LEU A 120 -6.11 8.93 -11.20
C LEU A 120 -5.84 10.41 -10.82
N CYS A 121 -5.09 10.61 -9.73
CA CYS A 121 -4.72 11.96 -9.27
C CYS A 121 -3.88 12.69 -10.31
N VAL A 122 -4.17 13.98 -10.58
CA VAL A 122 -3.43 14.82 -11.54
C VAL A 122 -1.97 15.10 -11.13
N PHE A 123 -1.62 14.84 -9.87
CA PHE A 123 -0.28 15.00 -9.28
C PHE A 123 0.39 13.66 -8.95
N CYS A 124 -0.06 12.56 -9.58
CA CYS A 124 0.44 11.22 -9.25
C CYS A 124 1.94 11.09 -9.52
N GLN A 125 2.72 10.72 -8.49
CA GLN A 125 4.17 10.49 -8.63
C GLN A 125 4.50 9.20 -9.39
N ASN A 126 3.55 8.25 -9.40
CA ASN A 126 3.65 6.99 -10.13
C ASN A 126 2.71 6.99 -11.34
N TRP A 127 2.65 8.11 -12.07
CA TRP A 127 1.66 8.29 -13.13
C TRP A 127 1.84 7.31 -14.30
N GLU A 128 3.06 6.89 -14.60
CA GLU A 128 3.32 5.87 -15.62
C GLU A 128 2.59 4.56 -15.27
N ILE A 129 2.65 4.16 -14.01
CA ILE A 129 1.99 2.95 -13.51
C ILE A 129 0.48 3.16 -13.44
N ALA A 130 0.06 4.29 -12.84
CA ALA A 130 -1.33 4.54 -12.49
C ALA A 130 -2.20 4.96 -13.70
N HIS A 131 -1.68 5.84 -14.57
CA HIS A 131 -2.45 6.42 -15.69
C HIS A 131 -2.21 5.69 -17.02
N ARG A 132 -0.93 5.35 -17.34
CA ARG A 132 -0.61 4.61 -18.57
C ARG A 132 -0.82 3.10 -18.42
N GLY A 133 -0.86 2.61 -17.19
CA GLY A 133 -0.98 1.18 -16.91
C GLY A 133 0.27 0.40 -17.30
N ASP A 134 1.46 1.03 -17.14
CA ASP A 134 2.75 0.37 -17.42
C ASP A 134 2.92 -0.84 -16.48
N GLY A 135 3.31 -1.96 -17.05
CA GLY A 135 3.47 -3.23 -16.35
C GLY A 135 3.12 -4.43 -17.21
N SER A 136 3.36 -5.61 -16.71
CA SER A 136 3.15 -6.86 -17.42
C SER A 136 1.94 -7.61 -16.88
N PRO A 137 1.09 -8.21 -17.74
CA PRO A 137 0.04 -9.12 -17.31
C PRO A 137 0.62 -10.30 -16.51
N VAL A 138 -0.02 -10.64 -15.41
CA VAL A 138 0.41 -11.76 -14.57
C VAL A 138 -0.76 -12.65 -14.17
N SER A 139 -0.48 -13.95 -13.96
CA SER A 139 -1.46 -14.89 -13.43
C SER A 139 -1.49 -14.86 -11.89
N HIS A 140 -2.56 -15.38 -11.30
CA HIS A 140 -2.65 -15.59 -9.84
C HIS A 140 -1.48 -16.45 -9.32
N LYS A 141 -1.06 -17.47 -10.09
CA LYS A 141 0.10 -18.32 -9.77
C LYS A 141 1.41 -17.54 -9.78
N THR A 142 1.58 -16.60 -10.72
CA THR A 142 2.74 -15.72 -10.77
C THR A 142 2.75 -14.75 -9.60
N LEU A 143 1.62 -14.14 -9.24
CA LEU A 143 1.50 -13.26 -8.08
C LEU A 143 1.81 -14.02 -6.78
N ALA A 144 1.28 -15.23 -6.60
CA ALA A 144 1.58 -16.08 -5.45
C ALA A 144 3.08 -16.40 -5.32
N ARG A 145 3.73 -16.77 -6.45
CA ARG A 145 5.19 -16.98 -6.48
C ARG A 145 5.98 -15.72 -6.15
N THR A 146 5.50 -14.56 -6.58
CA THR A 146 6.12 -13.27 -6.25
C THR A 146 6.06 -13.00 -4.74
N MET A 147 4.92 -13.21 -4.09
CA MET A 147 4.78 -13.09 -2.63
C MET A 147 5.76 -14.02 -1.89
N LEU A 148 5.83 -15.29 -2.29
CA LEU A 148 6.75 -16.27 -1.69
C LEU A 148 8.23 -15.90 -1.92
N ARG A 149 8.57 -15.35 -3.08
CA ARG A 149 9.92 -14.85 -3.38
C ARG A 149 10.30 -13.69 -2.47
N LEU A 150 9.42 -12.71 -2.27
CA LEU A 150 9.65 -11.59 -1.35
C LEU A 150 9.86 -12.08 0.09
N GLN A 151 9.07 -13.04 0.53
CA GLN A 151 9.27 -13.70 1.83
C GLN A 151 10.65 -14.38 1.90
N LYS A 152 11.06 -15.12 0.87
CA LYS A 152 12.38 -15.77 0.80
C LYS A 152 13.54 -14.77 0.82
N MET A 153 13.33 -13.57 0.27
CA MET A 153 14.31 -12.47 0.31
C MET A 153 14.43 -11.82 1.69
N GLY A 154 13.57 -12.19 2.66
CA GLY A 154 13.59 -11.71 4.03
C GLY A 154 12.74 -10.46 4.27
N CYS A 155 11.94 -10.01 3.31
CA CYS A 155 11.03 -8.88 3.51
C CYS A 155 10.14 -9.08 4.73
N HIS A 156 9.79 -7.98 5.40
CA HIS A 156 9.02 -8.02 6.65
C HIS A 156 7.52 -8.17 6.44
N ASN A 157 7.02 -7.87 5.26
CA ASN A 157 5.60 -7.90 4.89
C ASN A 157 5.45 -8.10 3.38
N ILE A 158 4.21 -8.30 2.92
CA ILE A 158 3.80 -8.19 1.51
C ILE A 158 2.98 -6.92 1.39
N ASN A 159 3.55 -5.89 0.77
CA ASN A 159 2.94 -4.58 0.60
C ASN A 159 2.31 -4.45 -0.80
N LEU A 160 0.99 -4.40 -0.83
CA LEU A 160 0.16 -4.38 -2.02
C LEU A 160 -0.19 -2.94 -2.37
N VAL A 161 0.51 -2.35 -3.34
CA VAL A 161 0.36 -0.93 -3.70
C VAL A 161 -0.72 -0.73 -4.75
N THR A 162 -1.70 0.14 -4.46
CA THR A 162 -2.87 0.43 -5.28
C THR A 162 -3.72 -0.82 -5.55
N PRO A 163 -4.17 -1.53 -4.49
CA PRO A 163 -4.77 -2.86 -4.63
C PRO A 163 -6.27 -2.86 -4.93
N THR A 164 -6.98 -1.73 -4.76
CA THR A 164 -8.45 -1.64 -4.77
C THR A 164 -9.10 -2.36 -5.94
N HIS A 165 -8.63 -2.10 -7.15
CA HIS A 165 -9.21 -2.62 -8.40
C HIS A 165 -8.78 -4.06 -8.73
N VAL A 166 -7.83 -4.63 -7.95
CA VAL A 166 -7.28 -6.00 -8.12
C VAL A 166 -7.52 -6.90 -6.90
N VAL A 167 -8.32 -6.47 -5.93
CA VAL A 167 -8.65 -7.24 -4.71
C VAL A 167 -9.06 -8.70 -5.01
N PRO A 168 -9.96 -9.02 -5.96
CA PRO A 168 -10.34 -10.40 -6.26
C PRO A 168 -9.16 -11.27 -6.68
N HIS A 169 -8.23 -10.68 -7.45
CA HIS A 169 -7.02 -11.38 -7.92
C HIS A 169 -6.03 -11.64 -6.78
N ILE A 170 -5.88 -10.67 -5.86
CA ILE A 170 -5.03 -10.80 -4.67
C ILE A 170 -5.50 -11.96 -3.80
N VAL A 171 -6.81 -12.02 -3.50
CA VAL A 171 -7.35 -13.07 -2.62
C VAL A 171 -7.27 -14.45 -3.27
N ARG A 172 -7.43 -14.57 -4.57
CA ARG A 172 -7.18 -15.83 -5.31
C ARG A 172 -5.69 -16.23 -5.29
N ALA A 173 -4.77 -15.27 -5.43
CA ALA A 173 -3.34 -15.55 -5.34
C ALA A 173 -2.94 -16.02 -3.92
N LEU A 174 -3.55 -15.47 -2.87
CA LEU A 174 -3.33 -15.92 -1.49
C LEU A 174 -3.68 -17.40 -1.28
N GLN A 175 -4.77 -17.89 -1.88
CA GLN A 175 -5.13 -19.32 -1.79
C GLN A 175 -4.03 -20.22 -2.36
N ILE A 176 -3.24 -19.73 -3.30
CA ILE A 176 -2.10 -20.46 -3.89
C ILE A 176 -0.84 -20.26 -3.05
N ALA A 177 -0.62 -19.06 -2.52
CA ALA A 177 0.59 -18.73 -1.77
C ALA A 177 0.63 -19.37 -0.36
N ILE A 178 -0.53 -19.52 0.30
CA ILE A 178 -0.62 -20.10 1.65
C ILE A 178 -0.11 -21.54 1.71
N PRO A 179 -0.57 -22.48 0.85
CA PRO A 179 0.01 -23.83 0.81
C PRO A 179 1.50 -23.84 0.47
N GLY A 180 2.00 -22.80 -0.22
CA GLY A 180 3.43 -22.60 -0.48
C GLY A 180 4.23 -22.05 0.71
N GLY A 181 3.58 -21.85 1.87
CA GLY A 181 4.21 -21.42 3.12
C GLY A 181 4.27 -19.90 3.33
N LEU A 182 3.42 -19.12 2.68
CA LEU A 182 3.32 -17.67 2.96
C LEU A 182 2.85 -17.44 4.40
N LYS A 183 3.61 -16.62 5.14
CA LYS A 183 3.36 -16.30 6.56
C LYS A 183 3.74 -14.85 6.95
N LEU A 184 3.93 -13.96 5.98
CA LEU A 184 4.19 -12.54 6.23
C LEU A 184 2.88 -11.77 6.39
N PRO A 185 2.86 -10.68 7.21
CA PRO A 185 1.72 -9.77 7.25
C PRO A 185 1.43 -9.19 5.87
N LEU A 186 0.14 -8.99 5.57
CA LEU A 186 -0.30 -8.30 4.37
C LEU A 186 -0.55 -6.82 4.67
N VAL A 187 0.07 -5.95 3.88
CA VAL A 187 -0.16 -4.50 3.89
C VAL A 187 -1.04 -4.13 2.69
N TYR A 188 -2.15 -3.47 2.95
CA TYR A 188 -3.07 -2.93 1.95
C TYR A 188 -2.81 -1.43 1.80
N ASN A 189 -1.95 -1.06 0.81
CA ASN A 189 -1.49 0.31 0.57
C ASN A 189 -2.36 0.95 -0.52
N THR A 190 -3.35 1.72 -0.10
CA THR A 190 -4.40 2.24 -0.97
C THR A 190 -4.47 3.76 -1.00
N GLY A 191 -4.99 4.31 -2.10
CA GLY A 191 -5.34 5.72 -2.21
C GLY A 191 -6.56 6.14 -1.37
N GLY A 192 -7.17 5.23 -0.61
CA GLY A 192 -8.34 5.48 0.25
C GLY A 192 -9.67 5.50 -0.48
N TYR A 193 -9.70 5.32 -1.80
CA TYR A 193 -10.96 5.32 -2.58
C TYR A 193 -11.47 3.89 -2.77
N ASP A 194 -11.84 3.27 -1.66
CA ASP A 194 -12.32 1.89 -1.56
C ASP A 194 -13.79 1.86 -1.19
N SER A 195 -14.59 0.93 -1.74
CA SER A 195 -15.96 0.77 -1.28
C SER A 195 -15.98 0.11 0.10
N LEU A 196 -16.89 0.56 0.96
CA LEU A 196 -17.08 0.00 2.31
C LEU A 196 -17.29 -1.52 2.24
N GLU A 197 -18.09 -1.97 1.30
CA GLU A 197 -18.42 -3.38 1.11
C GLU A 197 -17.18 -4.22 0.72
N THR A 198 -16.26 -3.65 -0.06
CA THR A 198 -15.00 -4.33 -0.39
C THR A 198 -14.10 -4.44 0.84
N ILE A 199 -13.96 -3.37 1.62
CA ILE A 199 -13.17 -3.40 2.86
C ILE A 199 -13.77 -4.40 3.86
N GLN A 200 -15.08 -4.44 4.03
CA GLN A 200 -15.73 -5.44 4.88
C GLN A 200 -15.44 -6.87 4.45
N LYS A 201 -15.36 -7.12 3.13
CA LYS A 201 -14.96 -8.44 2.60
C LYS A 201 -13.48 -8.77 2.84
N LEU A 202 -12.64 -7.80 3.18
CA LEU A 202 -11.23 -8.01 3.53
C LEU A 202 -11.00 -8.26 5.03
N ASP A 203 -12.04 -8.24 5.86
CA ASP A 203 -11.93 -8.55 7.30
C ASP A 203 -11.34 -9.94 7.53
N GLY A 204 -10.26 -9.99 8.31
CA GLY A 204 -9.49 -11.20 8.58
C GLY A 204 -8.55 -11.63 7.44
N ILE A 205 -8.38 -10.82 6.38
CA ILE A 205 -7.41 -11.07 5.30
C ILE A 205 -6.20 -10.15 5.42
N VAL A 206 -6.44 -8.86 5.64
CA VAL A 206 -5.39 -7.84 5.75
C VAL A 206 -4.95 -7.69 7.21
N ASP A 207 -3.65 -7.56 7.42
CA ASP A 207 -3.06 -7.33 8.75
C ASP A 207 -2.78 -5.85 8.98
N ILE A 208 -2.32 -5.13 7.97
CA ILE A 208 -1.97 -3.72 8.06
C ILE A 208 -2.69 -2.96 6.94
N TYR A 209 -3.53 -2.02 7.31
CA TYR A 209 -4.07 -1.06 6.36
C TYR A 209 -3.22 0.20 6.33
N MET A 210 -2.89 0.66 5.12
CA MET A 210 -2.14 1.89 4.90
C MET A 210 -2.85 2.75 3.84
N PRO A 211 -4.00 3.34 4.20
CA PRO A 211 -4.71 4.24 3.31
C PRO A 211 -4.13 5.66 3.32
N ASP A 212 -4.23 6.33 2.18
CA ASP A 212 -4.14 7.78 2.12
C ASP A 212 -5.50 8.42 2.41
N PHE A 213 -5.53 9.54 3.13
CA PHE A 213 -6.66 10.45 3.15
C PHE A 213 -6.22 11.75 2.45
N LYS A 214 -6.50 11.85 1.16
CA LYS A 214 -5.91 12.89 0.28
C LYS A 214 -6.61 14.25 0.40
N PHE A 215 -7.92 14.27 0.52
CA PHE A 215 -8.72 15.49 0.51
C PHE A 215 -9.88 15.42 1.50
N GLN A 216 -10.07 16.52 2.24
CA GLN A 216 -11.23 16.73 3.12
C GLN A 216 -12.38 17.49 2.41
N ASP A 217 -12.08 18.06 1.25
CA ASP A 217 -13.01 18.88 0.49
C ASP A 217 -13.44 18.16 -0.79
N PRO A 218 -14.76 17.97 -1.04
CA PRO A 218 -15.28 17.30 -2.24
C PRO A 218 -14.88 18.00 -3.55
N GLU A 219 -14.81 19.33 -3.57
CA GLU A 219 -14.46 20.07 -4.79
C GLU A 219 -12.96 19.92 -5.10
N MET A 220 -12.10 19.90 -4.06
CA MET A 220 -10.67 19.64 -4.25
C MET A 220 -10.44 18.19 -4.70
N ALA A 221 -11.15 17.23 -4.15
CA ALA A 221 -11.12 15.85 -4.59
C ALA A 221 -11.56 15.74 -6.06
N ASN A 222 -12.69 16.33 -6.41
CA ASN A 222 -13.20 16.35 -7.78
C ASN A 222 -12.19 16.96 -8.77
N ARG A 223 -11.57 18.08 -8.38
CA ARG A 223 -10.66 18.85 -9.22
C ARG A 223 -9.32 18.17 -9.47
N TYR A 224 -8.77 17.50 -8.45
CA TYR A 224 -7.40 16.96 -8.48
C TYR A 224 -7.33 15.44 -8.63
N THR A 225 -8.48 14.79 -8.79
CA THR A 225 -8.57 13.36 -9.16
C THR A 225 -9.46 13.22 -10.39
N LYS A 226 -9.74 11.99 -10.81
CA LYS A 226 -10.69 11.75 -11.89
C LYS A 226 -12.13 11.85 -11.37
N GLU A 227 -12.60 13.08 -11.11
CA GLU A 227 -13.99 13.38 -10.75
C GLU A 227 -14.54 12.58 -9.53
N ALA A 228 -13.68 12.34 -8.53
CA ALA A 228 -14.07 11.62 -7.30
C ALA A 228 -14.58 12.61 -6.23
N LYS A 229 -15.71 13.27 -6.51
CA LYS A 229 -16.33 14.26 -5.59
C LYS A 229 -16.73 13.66 -4.25
N ASP A 230 -17.11 12.40 -4.23
CA ASP A 230 -17.48 11.62 -3.05
C ASP A 230 -16.27 11.05 -2.26
N TYR A 231 -15.03 11.36 -2.71
CA TYR A 231 -13.81 10.84 -2.09
C TYR A 231 -13.74 11.05 -0.57
N PRO A 232 -14.00 12.24 0.00
CA PRO A 232 -13.86 12.44 1.45
C PRO A 232 -14.79 11.53 2.26
N GLN A 233 -16.02 11.36 1.82
CA GLN A 233 -17.01 10.51 2.49
C GLN A 233 -16.65 9.03 2.35
N ALA A 234 -16.29 8.61 1.14
CA ALA A 234 -15.90 7.23 0.86
C ALA A 234 -14.62 6.83 1.61
N ALA A 235 -13.59 7.69 1.59
CA ALA A 235 -12.35 7.47 2.33
C ALA A 235 -12.60 7.40 3.84
N ALA A 236 -13.39 8.31 4.39
CA ALA A 236 -13.72 8.30 5.81
C ALA A 236 -14.44 7.00 6.24
N ALA A 237 -15.40 6.53 5.45
CA ALA A 237 -16.13 5.29 5.73
C ALA A 237 -15.22 4.06 5.65
N ALA A 238 -14.40 3.96 4.59
CA ALA A 238 -13.47 2.87 4.40
C ALA A 238 -12.40 2.82 5.50
N ILE A 239 -11.80 3.97 5.86
CA ILE A 239 -10.76 4.05 6.89
C ILE A 239 -11.31 3.70 8.28
N LYS A 240 -12.51 4.13 8.62
CA LYS A 240 -13.17 3.71 9.87
C LYS A 240 -13.34 2.19 9.93
N GLU A 241 -13.76 1.58 8.86
CA GLU A 241 -13.90 0.12 8.78
C GLU A 241 -12.53 -0.57 8.85
N MET A 242 -11.52 -0.06 8.17
CA MET A 242 -10.14 -0.55 8.27
C MET A 242 -9.65 -0.51 9.72
N HIS A 243 -9.86 0.62 10.41
CA HIS A 243 -9.51 0.77 11.83
C HIS A 243 -10.28 -0.21 12.72
N ARG A 244 -11.59 -0.40 12.48
CA ARG A 244 -12.40 -1.39 13.21
C ARG A 244 -11.81 -2.81 13.11
N GLN A 245 -11.29 -3.20 11.92
CA GLN A 245 -10.77 -4.55 11.65
C GLN A 245 -9.43 -4.81 12.33
N VAL A 246 -8.52 -3.84 12.28
CA VAL A 246 -7.12 -4.07 12.70
C VAL A 246 -6.70 -3.28 13.93
N GLY A 247 -7.44 -2.21 14.27
CA GLY A 247 -7.14 -1.32 15.38
C GLY A 247 -5.89 -0.47 15.15
N GLU A 248 -5.32 0.00 16.24
CA GLU A 248 -4.09 0.79 16.24
C GLU A 248 -2.87 -0.05 15.87
N LEU A 249 -1.83 0.63 15.34
CA LEU A 249 -0.60 -0.03 14.88
C LEU A 249 0.11 -0.74 16.04
N LYS A 250 0.30 -2.04 15.90
CA LYS A 250 1.05 -2.91 16.79
C LYS A 250 2.39 -3.27 16.17
N LEU A 251 3.44 -3.06 16.94
CA LEU A 251 4.81 -3.35 16.54
C LEU A 251 5.29 -4.64 17.22
N GLY A 252 6.01 -5.45 16.48
CA GLY A 252 6.73 -6.60 17.00
C GLY A 252 8.18 -6.25 17.37
N LYS A 253 9.00 -7.28 17.53
CA LYS A 253 10.43 -7.14 17.82
C LYS A 253 11.12 -6.28 16.75
N GLY A 254 12.01 -5.39 17.17
CA GLY A 254 12.72 -4.49 16.25
C GLY A 254 11.88 -3.34 15.66
N GLY A 255 10.67 -3.08 16.20
CA GLY A 255 9.83 -1.96 15.75
C GLY A 255 9.12 -2.18 14.42
N VAL A 256 9.08 -3.42 13.93
CA VAL A 256 8.40 -3.77 12.68
C VAL A 256 6.90 -3.95 12.91
N ALA A 257 6.09 -3.40 12.01
CA ALA A 257 4.64 -3.51 12.07
C ALA A 257 4.16 -4.94 11.84
N LEU A 258 3.26 -5.40 12.70
CA LEU A 258 2.60 -6.70 12.60
C LEU A 258 1.14 -6.58 12.20
N ARG A 259 0.43 -5.61 12.77
CA ARG A 259 -1.01 -5.40 12.55
C ARG A 259 -1.39 -3.97 12.89
N GLY A 260 -2.41 -3.43 12.22
CA GLY A 260 -3.01 -2.14 12.58
C GLY A 260 -3.10 -1.15 11.43
N LEU A 261 -3.50 0.07 11.75
CA LEU A 261 -3.67 1.16 10.80
C LEU A 261 -2.44 2.08 10.78
N ILE A 262 -1.92 2.36 9.59
CA ILE A 262 -1.00 3.45 9.29
C ILE A 262 -1.75 4.42 8.38
N LEU A 263 -2.09 5.59 8.87
CA LEU A 263 -2.85 6.56 8.09
C LEU A 263 -1.91 7.60 7.49
N ARG A 264 -2.06 7.86 6.18
CA ARG A 264 -1.20 8.81 5.46
C ARG A 264 -1.98 10.02 4.99
N HIS A 265 -1.33 11.19 5.07
CA HIS A 265 -1.88 12.43 4.57
C HIS A 265 -0.80 13.29 3.91
N LEU A 266 -0.97 13.57 2.62
CA LEU A 266 -0.03 14.39 1.85
C LEU A 266 -0.39 15.87 2.01
N VAL A 267 0.51 16.63 2.63
CA VAL A 267 0.36 18.09 2.72
C VAL A 267 0.47 18.70 1.34
N MET A 268 -0.52 19.49 0.96
CA MET A 268 -0.55 20.21 -0.32
C MET A 268 -0.46 21.72 -0.13
N PRO A 269 0.02 22.46 -1.15
CA PRO A 269 0.07 23.92 -1.10
C PRO A 269 -1.28 24.52 -0.68
N GLU A 270 -1.26 25.65 0.02
CA GLU A 270 -2.45 26.41 0.45
C GLU A 270 -3.45 25.59 1.25
N ASN A 271 -2.98 24.54 1.96
CA ASN A 271 -3.84 23.63 2.69
C ASN A 271 -4.97 22.98 1.85
N LEU A 272 -4.77 22.80 0.54
CA LEU A 272 -5.79 22.28 -0.38
C LEU A 272 -6.23 20.85 -0.04
N ALA A 273 -5.37 20.07 0.65
CA ALA A 273 -5.71 18.76 1.18
C ALA A 273 -6.65 18.83 2.40
N GLY A 274 -6.73 19.99 3.08
CA GLY A 274 -7.53 20.19 4.30
C GLY A 274 -6.93 19.52 5.53
N THR A 275 -5.60 19.65 5.71
CA THR A 275 -4.86 19.01 6.82
C THR A 275 -5.41 19.37 8.19
N ASP A 276 -5.81 20.63 8.40
CA ASP A 276 -6.43 21.12 9.66
C ASP A 276 -7.71 20.37 10.02
N ARG A 277 -8.53 20.01 9.02
CA ARG A 277 -9.77 19.23 9.19
C ARG A 277 -9.47 17.75 9.33
N PHE A 278 -8.51 17.25 8.54
CA PHE A 278 -8.08 15.86 8.58
C PHE A 278 -7.60 15.45 9.98
N VAL A 279 -6.69 16.20 10.61
CA VAL A 279 -6.13 15.82 11.91
C VAL A 279 -7.17 15.83 13.03
N LYS A 280 -8.13 16.77 12.97
CA LYS A 280 -9.28 16.80 13.89
C LYS A 280 -10.21 15.60 13.70
N TRP A 281 -10.44 15.21 12.43
CA TRP A 281 -11.23 14.04 12.10
C TRP A 281 -10.57 12.77 12.63
N VAL A 282 -9.25 12.60 12.46
CA VAL A 282 -8.51 11.44 13.01
C VAL A 282 -8.66 11.34 14.51
N ALA A 283 -8.39 12.43 15.23
CA ALA A 283 -8.47 12.46 16.69
C ALA A 283 -9.88 12.14 17.22
N LYS A 284 -10.92 12.62 16.52
CA LYS A 284 -12.32 12.45 16.93
C LYS A 284 -12.92 11.11 16.51
N GLU A 285 -12.69 10.69 15.27
CA GLU A 285 -13.43 9.59 14.63
C GLU A 285 -12.68 8.26 14.66
N LEU A 286 -11.37 8.28 14.91
CA LEU A 286 -10.53 7.10 15.08
C LEU A 286 -9.94 7.07 16.50
N SER A 287 -8.73 7.61 16.67
CA SER A 287 -8.05 7.67 17.97
C SER A 287 -6.89 8.68 17.92
N PRO A 288 -6.59 9.40 19.03
CA PRO A 288 -5.35 10.17 19.17
C PRO A 288 -4.08 9.31 19.09
N ASP A 289 -4.20 8.00 19.31
CA ASP A 289 -3.10 7.03 19.25
C ASP A 289 -2.96 6.36 17.86
N THR A 290 -3.76 6.77 16.87
CA THR A 290 -3.59 6.36 15.47
C THR A 290 -2.21 6.78 14.96
N TYR A 291 -1.50 5.86 14.30
CA TYR A 291 -0.21 6.16 13.65
C TYR A 291 -0.47 6.95 12.36
N VAL A 292 0.01 8.17 12.30
CA VAL A 292 -0.25 9.10 11.20
C VAL A 292 1.06 9.59 10.59
N ASN A 293 1.23 9.37 9.30
CA ASN A 293 2.30 10.00 8.51
C ASN A 293 1.75 11.28 7.84
N ILE A 294 2.21 12.43 8.33
CA ILE A 294 1.97 13.75 7.71
C ILE A 294 3.09 13.99 6.71
N MET A 295 2.82 13.70 5.44
CA MET A 295 3.82 13.64 4.39
C MET A 295 4.13 15.02 3.80
N GLY A 296 5.39 15.45 3.91
CA GLY A 296 5.89 16.73 3.37
C GLY A 296 6.50 16.65 1.97
N GLN A 297 6.51 15.47 1.33
CA GLN A 297 7.22 15.24 0.07
C GLN A 297 6.43 15.62 -1.19
N TYR A 298 5.34 16.39 -1.07
CA TYR A 298 4.61 16.84 -2.25
C TYR A 298 5.54 17.53 -3.27
N ARG A 299 5.43 17.11 -4.51
CA ARG A 299 6.03 17.76 -5.67
C ARG A 299 5.05 17.75 -6.84
N PRO A 300 5.05 18.79 -7.68
CA PRO A 300 4.23 18.80 -8.89
C PRO A 300 4.77 17.77 -9.89
N GLU A 301 3.97 16.74 -10.14
CA GLU A 301 4.25 15.68 -11.10
C GLU A 301 3.07 15.53 -12.07
N HIS A 302 3.25 14.78 -13.13
CA HIS A 302 2.26 14.49 -14.16
C HIS A 302 1.57 15.77 -14.67
N MET A 303 0.27 15.96 -14.41
CA MET A 303 -0.50 17.12 -14.87
C MET A 303 -0.57 18.27 -13.86
N ALA A 304 0.09 18.18 -12.71
CA ALA A 304 0.01 19.18 -11.65
C ALA A 304 0.40 20.59 -12.14
N HIS A 305 1.33 20.70 -13.10
CA HIS A 305 1.76 21.96 -13.70
C HIS A 305 0.64 22.73 -14.43
N LYS A 306 -0.45 22.06 -14.81
CA LYS A 306 -1.64 22.70 -15.41
C LYS A 306 -2.56 23.36 -14.38
N TYR A 307 -2.27 23.18 -13.09
CA TYR A 307 -3.08 23.70 -11.98
C TYR A 307 -2.24 24.66 -11.13
N PRO A 308 -2.33 25.98 -11.32
CA PRO A 308 -1.42 26.97 -10.71
C PRO A 308 -1.23 26.80 -9.21
N LYS A 309 -2.29 26.48 -8.46
CA LYS A 309 -2.24 26.33 -7.01
C LYS A 309 -1.38 25.15 -6.54
N ILE A 310 -1.24 24.12 -7.36
CA ILE A 310 -0.46 22.91 -7.04
C ILE A 310 0.77 22.75 -7.95
N ALA A 311 1.10 23.74 -8.79
CA ALA A 311 2.26 23.69 -9.67
C ALA A 311 3.59 24.03 -8.94
N ARG A 312 3.61 24.07 -7.64
CA ARG A 312 4.77 24.32 -6.78
C ARG A 312 4.88 23.31 -5.65
N ARG A 313 6.05 23.18 -5.08
CA ARG A 313 6.23 22.43 -3.81
C ARG A 313 5.58 23.20 -2.66
N ILE A 314 5.31 22.50 -1.57
CA ILE A 314 4.94 23.13 -0.30
C ILE A 314 6.13 23.91 0.26
N THR A 315 5.86 24.96 1.03
CA THR A 315 6.88 25.68 1.79
C THR A 315 7.16 24.97 3.13
N ARG A 316 8.26 25.35 3.79
CA ARG A 316 8.56 24.88 5.14
C ARG A 316 7.46 25.28 6.14
N ASP A 317 6.93 26.49 6.00
CA ASP A 317 5.89 27.02 6.87
C ASP A 317 4.57 26.25 6.71
N GLU A 318 4.19 25.89 5.48
CA GLU A 318 3.02 25.04 5.21
C GLU A 318 3.18 23.67 5.89
N PHE A 319 4.35 23.06 5.83
CA PHE A 319 4.60 21.79 6.51
C PHE A 319 4.63 21.94 8.04
N HIS A 320 5.33 22.94 8.57
CA HIS A 320 5.36 23.22 10.01
C HIS A 320 3.95 23.51 10.55
N GLN A 321 3.12 24.22 9.78
CA GLN A 321 1.74 24.47 10.17
C GLN A 321 0.91 23.18 10.21
N ALA A 322 1.10 22.26 9.25
CA ALA A 322 0.46 20.94 9.26
C ALA A 322 0.82 20.14 10.53
N ILE A 323 2.09 20.12 10.90
CA ILE A 323 2.54 19.45 12.14
C ILE A 323 1.97 20.14 13.40
N LYS A 324 1.88 21.48 13.42
CA LYS A 324 1.23 22.21 14.53
C LYS A 324 -0.23 21.81 14.68
N TRP A 325 -0.99 21.71 13.59
CA TRP A 325 -2.38 21.26 13.63
C TRP A 325 -2.50 19.82 14.15
N ALA A 326 -1.62 18.92 13.72
CA ALA A 326 -1.63 17.53 14.19
C ALA A 326 -1.39 17.43 15.71
N LYS A 327 -0.41 18.18 16.23
CA LYS A 327 -0.13 18.25 17.67
C LYS A 327 -1.28 18.89 18.44
N ALA A 328 -1.85 19.99 17.95
CA ALA A 328 -2.98 20.68 18.56
C ALA A 328 -4.26 19.82 18.58
N ALA A 329 -4.44 18.92 17.62
CA ALA A 329 -5.51 17.93 17.61
C ALA A 329 -5.28 16.76 18.60
N GLY A 330 -4.13 16.70 19.26
CA GLY A 330 -3.79 15.68 20.26
C GLY A 330 -3.24 14.38 19.68
N LEU A 331 -2.83 14.34 18.39
CA LEU A 331 -2.23 13.14 17.80
C LEU A 331 -0.86 12.85 18.41
N LYS A 332 -0.64 11.61 18.88
CA LYS A 332 0.52 11.22 19.68
C LYS A 332 1.59 10.46 18.87
N ARG A 333 1.20 9.83 17.77
CA ARG A 333 2.06 8.94 16.98
C ARG A 333 2.22 9.47 15.56
N LEU A 334 3.05 10.51 15.41
CA LEU A 334 3.38 11.15 14.14
C LEU A 334 4.70 10.59 13.58
N ASP A 335 4.74 10.34 12.26
CA ASP A 335 5.93 9.96 11.50
C ASP A 335 6.36 11.11 10.59
#